data_23aa3dd8e868e13c49516c01941040f6
#
_entry.id   23aa3dd8e868e13c49516c01941040f6
#
_cell.length_a   1.000
_cell.length_b   1.000
_cell.length_c   1.000
_cell.angle_alpha   90.00
_cell.angle_beta   90.00
_cell.angle_gamma   90.00
#
_symmetry.space_group_name_H-M   'P 1'
#
loop_
_entity.id
_entity.type
_entity.pdbx_description
1 polymer ?
#
loop_
_entity_poly.entity_id
_entity_poly.type
_entity_poly.pdbx_seq_one_letter_code
_entity_poly.pdbx_strand_id
1 'polypeptide(L)'
;EDYLEMSVIEGELKGANANAAVPKGTEGLFAAIKSRGNVVTGFAALTAQADRLGTFDNVLKNLDTQGAIEENMMFLNRDMSLDIDDMLAGVSAGAQGGTAYGLFENSEEMALNLGFTGFRRGSYDFYKTDWKYLNDASTRGGVAKPSIDGVLVPAGTSTVYDQVLGTNIRRPFLHVRYRASQTDDRRMKSWLTGSVGGAYTSSLDAMEVNFLSERCLVTQGANNFVLFNAA
;
A
#
# COMPACT_ATOMS: atom_id res chain seq x y z
N GLU A 1 12.57 -12.61 2.49
CA GLU A 1 11.09 -12.54 2.57
C GLU A 1 10.61 -11.16 2.18
N ASP A 2 11.08 -10.10 2.82
CA ASP A 2 10.72 -8.71 2.55
C ASP A 2 10.84 -8.32 1.06
N TYR A 3 11.92 -8.75 0.40
CA TYR A 3 12.11 -8.48 -1.01
C TYR A 3 11.01 -9.10 -1.89
N LEU A 4 10.60 -10.32 -1.61
CA LEU A 4 9.54 -11.00 -2.36
C LEU A 4 8.17 -10.32 -2.12
N GLU A 5 7.91 -9.86 -0.92
CA GLU A 5 6.66 -9.15 -0.60
C GLU A 5 6.60 -7.80 -1.27
N MET A 6 7.68 -7.02 -1.20
CA MET A 6 7.74 -5.73 -1.86
C MET A 6 7.69 -5.86 -3.38
N SER A 7 8.30 -6.88 -3.97
CA SER A 7 8.21 -7.12 -5.41
C SER A 7 6.79 -7.39 -5.90
N VAL A 8 5.93 -7.95 -5.05
CA VAL A 8 4.49 -8.13 -5.34
C VAL A 8 3.74 -6.80 -5.29
N ILE A 9 4.10 -5.91 -4.38
CA ILE A 9 3.45 -4.60 -4.23
C ILE A 9 3.87 -3.65 -5.35
N GLU A 10 5.15 -3.62 -5.68
CA GLU A 10 5.72 -2.78 -6.73
C GLU A 10 5.59 -3.36 -8.13
N GLY A 11 5.32 -4.66 -8.23
CA GLY A 11 5.38 -5.42 -9.49
C GLY A 11 4.72 -4.68 -10.63
N GLU A 12 5.51 -4.38 -11.66
CA GLU A 12 4.98 -3.95 -12.94
C GLU A 12 4.31 -5.13 -13.63
N LEU A 13 3.26 -4.85 -14.40
CA LEU A 13 2.58 -5.89 -15.16
C LEU A 13 3.52 -6.49 -16.21
N LYS A 14 4.17 -7.57 -15.87
CA LYS A 14 5.01 -8.34 -16.80
C LYS A 14 4.20 -9.31 -17.67
N GLY A 15 2.89 -9.36 -17.46
CA GLY A 15 2.00 -10.29 -18.15
C GLY A 15 1.86 -10.06 -19.65
N ALA A 16 2.11 -8.85 -20.13
CA ALA A 16 2.07 -8.47 -21.54
C ALA A 16 3.41 -8.67 -22.27
N ASN A 17 4.42 -9.21 -21.61
CA ASN A 17 5.72 -9.40 -22.22
C ASN A 17 5.64 -10.49 -23.29
N ALA A 18 5.86 -10.11 -24.54
CA ALA A 18 5.89 -11.04 -25.69
C ALA A 18 7.06 -12.04 -25.61
N ASN A 19 8.04 -11.79 -24.73
CA ASN A 19 9.17 -12.68 -24.54
C ASN A 19 8.85 -13.77 -23.53
N ALA A 20 8.61 -14.99 -24.02
CA ALA A 20 8.30 -16.18 -23.22
C ALA A 20 9.44 -16.58 -22.24
N ALA A 21 10.65 -16.08 -22.44
CA ALA A 21 11.80 -16.35 -21.58
C ALA A 21 11.79 -15.54 -20.29
N VAL A 22 11.00 -14.47 -20.19
CA VAL A 22 10.90 -13.65 -18.98
C VAL A 22 9.76 -14.16 -18.10
N PRO A 23 10.02 -14.53 -16.83
CA PRO A 23 8.97 -14.94 -15.92
C PRO A 23 7.86 -13.89 -15.84
N LYS A 24 6.61 -14.33 -15.96
CA LYS A 24 5.46 -13.44 -15.78
C LYS A 24 5.35 -13.06 -14.30
N GLY A 25 5.39 -11.76 -14.03
CA GLY A 25 5.14 -11.23 -12.70
C GLY A 25 3.65 -10.95 -12.47
N THR A 26 3.27 -10.72 -11.22
CA THR A 26 1.93 -10.21 -10.90
C THR A 26 1.88 -8.71 -11.14
N GLU A 27 0.70 -8.20 -11.46
CA GLU A 27 0.44 -6.76 -11.41
C GLU A 27 0.51 -6.32 -9.95
N GLY A 28 1.43 -5.40 -9.64
CA GLY A 28 1.58 -4.85 -8.30
C GLY A 28 0.49 -3.86 -7.93
N LEU A 29 0.39 -3.53 -6.66
CA LEU A 29 -0.59 -2.58 -6.15
C LEU A 29 -0.49 -1.22 -6.84
N PHE A 30 0.71 -0.67 -6.95
CA PHE A 30 0.92 0.65 -7.55
C PHE A 30 0.57 0.67 -9.03
N ALA A 31 0.92 -0.37 -9.78
CA ALA A 31 0.55 -0.50 -11.18
C ALA A 31 -0.96 -0.63 -11.37
N ALA A 32 -1.62 -1.40 -10.52
CA ALA A 32 -3.07 -1.55 -10.53
C ALA A 32 -3.80 -0.24 -10.25
N ILE A 33 -3.34 0.55 -9.28
CA ILE A 33 -3.94 1.85 -8.98
C ILE A 33 -3.67 2.85 -10.11
N LYS A 34 -2.45 2.89 -10.66
CA LYS A 34 -2.12 3.76 -11.79
C LYS A 34 -3.00 3.51 -13.02
N SER A 35 -3.37 2.27 -13.27
CA SER A 35 -4.19 1.90 -14.43
C SER A 35 -5.70 2.03 -14.21
N ARG A 36 -6.19 1.83 -13.00
CA ARG A 36 -7.63 1.68 -12.70
C ARG A 36 -8.13 2.45 -11.50
N GLY A 37 -7.25 3.01 -10.68
CA GLY A 37 -7.56 3.73 -9.46
C GLY A 37 -7.42 5.25 -9.61
N ASN A 38 -7.34 5.93 -8.49
CA ASN A 38 -7.13 7.36 -8.42
C ASN A 38 -5.66 7.66 -8.17
N VAL A 39 -5.10 8.61 -8.93
CA VAL A 39 -3.72 9.06 -8.75
C VAL A 39 -3.72 10.56 -8.45
N VAL A 40 -3.06 10.93 -7.37
CA VAL A 40 -2.81 12.32 -6.97
C VAL A 40 -1.33 12.58 -7.12
N THR A 41 -0.96 13.58 -7.91
CA THR A 41 0.43 13.95 -8.13
C THR A 41 0.75 15.28 -7.46
N GLY A 42 1.98 15.41 -6.94
CA GLY A 42 2.50 16.66 -6.43
C GLY A 42 1.90 17.14 -5.10
N PHE A 43 1.29 16.27 -4.30
CA PHE A 43 0.76 16.64 -2.99
C PHE A 43 1.87 17.16 -2.07
N ALA A 44 3.02 16.48 -2.03
CA ALA A 44 4.18 16.88 -1.22
C ALA A 44 4.82 18.20 -1.69
N ALA A 45 4.61 18.61 -2.94
CA ALA A 45 5.11 19.89 -3.46
C ALA A 45 4.25 21.09 -3.02
N LEU A 46 3.07 20.87 -2.47
CA LEU A 46 2.20 21.93 -1.97
C LEU A 46 2.73 22.48 -0.65
N THR A 47 3.00 23.76 -0.59
CA THR A 47 3.53 24.41 0.61
C THR A 47 2.43 25.04 1.47
N ALA A 48 1.34 25.48 0.87
CA ALA A 48 0.23 26.08 1.59
C ALA A 48 -0.72 25.01 2.13
N GLN A 49 -1.05 25.10 3.40
CA GLN A 49 -1.98 24.18 4.09
C GLN A 49 -3.37 24.16 3.42
N ALA A 50 -3.85 25.31 2.99
CA ALA A 50 -5.14 25.42 2.30
C ALA A 50 -5.16 24.65 0.97
N ASP A 51 -4.05 24.64 0.24
CA ASP A 51 -3.93 23.92 -1.03
C ASP A 51 -3.88 22.40 -0.79
N ARG A 52 -3.15 21.95 0.23
CA ARG A 52 -3.14 20.54 0.67
C ARG A 52 -4.54 20.08 1.04
N LEU A 53 -5.25 20.87 1.84
CA LEU A 53 -6.62 20.56 2.26
C LEU A 53 -7.58 20.55 1.06
N GLY A 54 -7.47 21.50 0.16
CA GLY A 54 -8.27 21.56 -1.07
C GLY A 54 -8.03 20.35 -1.98
N THR A 55 -6.78 19.93 -2.12
CA THR A 55 -6.42 18.72 -2.87
C THR A 55 -6.99 17.46 -2.22
N PHE A 56 -6.91 17.37 -0.89
CA PHE A 56 -7.49 16.28 -0.14
C PHE A 56 -9.02 16.22 -0.28
N ASP A 57 -9.70 17.38 -0.22
CA ASP A 57 -11.15 17.47 -0.45
C ASP A 57 -11.55 17.03 -1.87
N ASN A 58 -10.71 17.25 -2.88
CA ASN A 58 -10.95 16.73 -4.22
C ASN A 58 -10.82 15.19 -4.27
N VAL A 59 -9.90 14.62 -3.50
CA VAL A 59 -9.81 13.16 -3.35
C VAL A 59 -11.12 12.61 -2.77
N LEU A 60 -11.65 13.24 -1.72
CA LEU A 60 -12.93 12.83 -1.12
C LEU A 60 -14.08 12.90 -2.11
N LYS A 61 -14.19 13.98 -2.88
CA LYS A 61 -15.22 14.10 -3.91
C LYS A 61 -15.13 13.01 -4.98
N ASN A 62 -13.92 12.63 -5.36
CA ASN A 62 -13.72 11.54 -6.31
C ASN A 62 -14.14 10.20 -5.71
N LEU A 63 -13.80 9.93 -4.45
CA LEU A 63 -14.22 8.72 -3.74
C LEU A 63 -15.74 8.65 -3.61
N ASP A 64 -16.40 9.76 -3.24
CA ASP A 64 -17.86 9.84 -3.17
C ASP A 64 -18.51 9.54 -4.53
N THR A 65 -18.00 10.12 -5.61
CA THR A 65 -18.52 9.88 -6.96
C THR A 65 -18.44 8.40 -7.35
N GLN A 66 -17.46 7.69 -6.81
CA GLN A 66 -17.24 6.27 -7.10
C GLN A 66 -17.94 5.34 -6.11
N GLY A 67 -18.62 5.87 -5.10
CA GLY A 67 -19.29 5.09 -4.06
C GLY A 67 -18.30 4.31 -3.20
N ALA A 68 -17.17 4.93 -2.85
CA ALA A 68 -16.13 4.30 -2.05
C ALA A 68 -16.60 4.07 -0.60
N ILE A 69 -15.95 3.13 0.07
CA ILE A 69 -16.21 2.87 1.49
C ILE A 69 -15.59 3.98 2.36
N GLU A 70 -16.23 4.21 3.50
CA GLU A 70 -15.88 5.33 4.38
C GLU A 70 -14.60 5.10 5.19
N GLU A 71 -14.27 3.85 5.52
CA GLU A 71 -13.08 3.51 6.30
C GLU A 71 -11.86 3.25 5.39
N ASN A 72 -10.78 3.97 5.63
CA ASN A 72 -9.58 3.89 4.80
C ASN A 72 -8.31 3.89 5.63
N MET A 73 -7.32 3.10 5.20
CA MET A 73 -5.98 3.07 5.77
C MET A 73 -5.01 3.81 4.85
N MET A 74 -4.23 4.71 5.41
CA MET A 74 -3.20 5.47 4.71
C MET A 74 -1.82 4.92 5.07
N PHE A 75 -1.12 4.40 4.07
CA PHE A 75 0.27 3.98 4.19
C PHE A 75 1.15 5.04 3.54
N LEU A 76 1.93 5.74 4.32
CA LEU A 76 2.63 6.97 3.92
C LEU A 76 4.14 6.85 4.10
N ASN A 77 4.89 7.59 3.29
CA ASN A 77 6.27 7.90 3.61
C ASN A 77 6.34 8.92 4.75
N ARG A 78 7.55 9.13 5.30
CA ARG A 78 7.73 10.04 6.45
C ARG A 78 7.38 11.48 6.09
N ASP A 79 7.79 11.95 4.92
CA ASP A 79 7.59 13.33 4.51
C ASP A 79 6.10 13.64 4.33
N MET A 80 5.37 12.81 3.62
CA MET A 80 3.91 12.98 3.49
C MET A 80 3.17 12.82 4.81
N SER A 81 3.66 11.94 5.70
CA SER A 81 3.08 11.80 7.03
C SER A 81 3.17 13.10 7.84
N LEU A 82 4.32 13.78 7.78
CA LEU A 82 4.52 15.10 8.42
C LEU A 82 3.69 16.18 7.73
N ASP A 83 3.60 16.17 6.40
CA ASP A 83 2.79 17.12 5.63
C ASP A 83 1.30 17.04 5.99
N ILE A 84 0.81 15.84 6.26
CA ILE A 84 -0.58 15.64 6.73
C ILE A 84 -0.75 16.13 8.15
N ASP A 85 0.23 15.88 9.04
CA ASP A 85 0.19 16.40 10.41
C ASP A 85 0.18 17.94 10.41
N ASP A 86 1.00 18.58 9.60
CA ASP A 86 1.02 20.02 9.42
C ASP A 86 -0.28 20.56 8.84
N MET A 87 -0.87 19.86 7.86
CA MET A 87 -2.18 20.21 7.31
C MET A 87 -3.27 20.19 8.39
N LEU A 88 -3.30 19.16 9.21
CA LEU A 88 -4.28 19.04 10.30
C LEU A 88 -4.06 20.06 11.42
N ALA A 89 -2.80 20.32 11.78
CA ALA A 89 -2.45 21.33 12.75
C ALA A 89 -2.85 22.74 12.27
N GLY A 90 -2.69 23.03 10.98
CA GLY A 90 -3.08 24.31 10.40
C GLY A 90 -4.59 24.55 10.36
N VAL A 91 -5.38 23.52 10.17
CA VAL A 91 -6.85 23.61 10.30
C VAL A 91 -7.24 23.99 11.73
N SER A 92 -6.53 23.47 12.71
CA SER A 92 -6.75 23.79 14.12
C SER A 92 -6.33 25.22 14.48
N ALA A 93 -5.24 25.73 13.89
CA ALA A 93 -4.72 27.08 14.19
C ALA A 93 -5.51 28.21 13.49
N GLY A 94 -6.12 27.94 12.34
CA GLY A 94 -6.89 28.92 11.57
C GLY A 94 -8.30 29.21 12.09
N ALA A 95 -8.81 28.37 12.96
CA ALA A 95 -10.08 28.61 13.64
C ALA A 95 -9.83 29.47 14.89
N GLN A 96 -10.11 30.76 14.83
CA GLN A 96 -10.21 31.61 16.01
C GLN A 96 -11.23 31.00 16.98
N GLY A 97 -10.75 30.18 17.92
CA GLY A 97 -11.62 29.56 18.91
C GLY A 97 -11.43 28.08 19.17
N GLY A 98 -10.33 27.49 18.77
CA GLY A 98 -9.77 26.30 19.43
C GLY A 98 -10.65 25.05 19.54
N THR A 99 -11.42 24.70 18.53
CA THR A 99 -12.02 23.37 18.51
C THR A 99 -11.49 22.58 17.32
N ALA A 100 -10.55 21.67 17.60
CA ALA A 100 -10.11 20.68 16.64
C ALA A 100 -11.28 19.74 16.29
N TYR A 101 -11.93 20.01 15.17
CA TYR A 101 -12.99 19.15 14.69
C TYR A 101 -12.40 17.81 14.20
N GLY A 102 -12.81 16.73 14.84
CA GLY A 102 -12.65 15.37 14.29
C GLY A 102 -11.33 14.66 14.56
N LEU A 103 -10.56 15.10 15.55
CA LEU A 103 -9.41 14.34 16.01
C LEU A 103 -9.85 13.25 17.00
N PHE A 104 -9.45 12.05 16.73
CA PHE A 104 -9.81 10.88 17.53
C PHE A 104 -8.97 10.81 18.78
N GLU A 105 -8.74 11.72 19.57
CA GLU A 105 -8.20 11.52 20.92
C GLU A 105 -8.11 12.80 21.75
N ASN A 106 -8.20 12.57 23.02
CA ASN A 106 -8.29 13.42 24.17
C ASN A 106 -7.52 14.76 24.06
N SER A 107 -8.22 15.86 24.23
CA SER A 107 -7.76 17.22 24.02
C SER A 107 -6.64 17.69 24.97
N GLU A 108 -6.37 16.97 26.06
CA GLU A 108 -5.35 17.38 27.04
C GLU A 108 -3.93 16.93 26.66
N GLU A 109 -3.77 15.85 25.91
CA GLU A 109 -2.46 15.39 25.44
C GLU A 109 -2.07 15.97 24.06
N MET A 110 -2.99 16.57 23.36
CA MET A 110 -2.82 17.10 22.00
C MET A 110 -1.80 18.23 21.88
N ALA A 111 -1.57 18.99 22.96
CA ALA A 111 -0.59 20.06 23.00
C ALA A 111 0.87 19.57 22.99
N LEU A 112 1.11 18.27 23.21
CA LEU A 112 2.44 17.66 23.28
C LEU A 112 2.69 16.61 22.17
N ASN A 113 1.66 16.12 21.52
CA ASN A 113 1.78 15.15 20.42
C ASN A 113 1.50 15.82 19.06
N LEU A 114 2.57 16.06 18.31
CA LEU A 114 2.49 16.58 16.94
C LEU A 114 2.20 15.49 15.88
N GLY A 115 1.87 14.27 16.29
CA GLY A 115 1.58 13.16 15.39
C GLY A 115 0.15 12.65 15.57
N PHE A 116 -0.60 12.55 14.48
CA PHE A 116 -1.96 12.01 14.46
C PHE A 116 -1.95 10.59 13.94
N THR A 117 -2.63 9.65 14.60
CA THR A 117 -2.79 8.26 14.15
C THR A 117 -3.98 8.10 13.23
N GLY A 118 -4.95 9.01 13.28
CA GLY A 118 -6.11 9.00 12.42
C GLY A 118 -6.88 10.31 12.49
N PHE A 119 -7.71 10.55 11.50
CA PHE A 119 -8.59 11.71 11.44
C PHE A 119 -9.85 11.39 10.64
N ARG A 120 -10.89 12.17 10.86
CA ARG A 120 -12.14 12.12 10.14
C ARG A 120 -12.33 13.38 9.31
N ARG A 121 -12.75 13.18 8.04
CA ARG A 121 -13.13 14.28 7.17
C ARG A 121 -14.44 13.95 6.47
N GLY A 122 -15.48 14.72 6.77
CA GLY A 122 -16.84 14.38 6.31
C GLY A 122 -17.32 13.06 6.95
N SER A 123 -17.73 12.11 6.14
CA SER A 123 -18.09 10.75 6.55
C SER A 123 -16.93 9.77 6.55
N TYR A 124 -15.77 10.17 6.02
CA TYR A 124 -14.62 9.30 5.82
C TYR A 124 -13.68 9.28 7.01
N ASP A 125 -13.30 8.08 7.43
CA ASP A 125 -12.31 7.82 8.46
C ASP A 125 -10.99 7.39 7.83
N PHE A 126 -9.89 8.05 8.23
CA PHE A 126 -8.55 7.79 7.74
C PHE A 126 -7.65 7.38 8.90
N TYR A 127 -7.06 6.19 8.79
CA TYR A 127 -6.07 5.68 9.74
C TYR A 127 -4.69 5.79 9.11
N LYS A 128 -3.83 6.59 9.72
CA LYS A 128 -2.49 6.89 9.21
C LYS A 128 -1.46 5.91 9.76
N THR A 129 -0.64 5.36 8.89
CA THR A 129 0.48 4.48 9.24
C THR A 129 1.71 4.85 8.41
N ASP A 130 2.85 5.02 9.06
CA ASP A 130 4.13 5.22 8.38
C ASP A 130 4.61 3.90 7.77
N TRP A 131 4.89 3.93 6.49
CA TRP A 131 5.43 2.77 5.79
C TRP A 131 6.89 2.98 5.43
N LYS A 132 7.76 2.39 6.24
CA LYS A 132 9.21 2.59 6.17
C LYS A 132 9.84 2.22 4.81
N TYR A 133 9.23 1.30 4.08
CA TYR A 133 9.72 0.89 2.75
C TYR A 133 9.61 1.99 1.69
N LEU A 134 8.77 3.00 1.90
CA LEU A 134 8.65 4.15 1.01
C LEU A 134 9.71 5.23 1.26
N ASN A 135 10.45 5.15 2.37
CA ASN A 135 11.42 6.18 2.76
C ASN A 135 12.83 5.93 2.22
N ASP A 136 13.22 4.67 2.03
CA ASP A 136 14.61 4.35 1.72
C ASP A 136 14.74 3.18 0.74
N ALA A 137 15.30 3.49 -0.43
CA ALA A 137 15.58 2.52 -1.47
C ALA A 137 16.81 1.66 -1.20
N SER A 138 17.73 2.09 -0.33
CA SER A 138 19.05 1.48 -0.19
C SER A 138 19.13 0.43 0.89
N THR A 139 18.42 0.61 2.02
CA THR A 139 18.55 -0.23 3.22
C THR A 139 17.76 -1.52 3.19
N ARG A 140 16.80 -1.66 2.27
CA ARG A 140 15.88 -2.81 2.24
C ARG A 140 15.78 -3.48 0.87
N GLY A 141 16.92 -3.66 0.24
CA GLY A 141 17.01 -4.39 -1.03
C GLY A 141 16.63 -3.57 -2.26
N GLY A 142 16.64 -2.25 -2.19
CA GLY A 142 16.36 -1.37 -3.32
C GLY A 142 14.92 -1.42 -3.83
N VAL A 143 13.99 -1.80 -2.97
CA VAL A 143 12.58 -2.02 -3.33
C VAL A 143 11.72 -0.77 -3.13
N ALA A 144 12.20 0.19 -2.33
CA ALA A 144 11.48 1.45 -2.11
C ALA A 144 11.39 2.27 -3.39
N LYS A 145 10.23 2.82 -3.65
CA LYS A 145 9.95 3.71 -4.79
C LYS A 145 9.89 5.14 -4.30
N PRO A 146 10.98 5.93 -4.45
CA PRO A 146 11.00 7.32 -3.98
C PRO A 146 9.96 8.22 -4.68
N SER A 147 9.40 7.77 -5.79
CA SER A 147 8.32 8.47 -6.49
C SER A 147 6.92 8.22 -5.91
N ILE A 148 6.78 7.41 -4.88
CA ILE A 148 5.50 7.12 -4.24
C ILE A 148 5.52 7.70 -2.83
N ASP A 149 4.66 8.66 -2.57
CA ASP A 149 4.54 9.29 -1.25
C ASP A 149 3.63 8.51 -0.31
N GLY A 150 2.62 7.85 -0.88
CA GLY A 150 1.72 7.04 -0.09
C GLY A 150 0.62 6.36 -0.90
N VAL A 151 -0.11 5.51 -0.22
CA VAL A 151 -1.27 4.82 -0.78
C VAL A 151 -2.41 4.79 0.22
N LEU A 152 -3.61 5.06 -0.27
CA LEU A 152 -4.87 4.90 0.47
C LEU A 152 -5.49 3.56 0.07
N VAL A 153 -5.75 2.74 1.06
CA VAL A 153 -6.32 1.40 0.90
C VAL A 153 -7.65 1.33 1.63
N PRO A 154 -8.75 0.96 0.96
CA PRO A 154 -10.04 0.81 1.63
C PRO A 154 -9.99 -0.32 2.67
N ALA A 155 -10.41 -0.03 3.90
CA ALA A 155 -10.43 -0.95 5.03
C ALA A 155 -11.77 -1.69 5.08
N GLY A 156 -11.97 -2.65 4.22
CA GLY A 156 -13.23 -3.39 4.16
C GLY A 156 -13.15 -4.67 3.37
N THR A 157 -14.30 -5.29 3.19
CA THR A 157 -14.44 -6.54 2.46
C THR A 157 -15.44 -6.41 1.34
N SER A 158 -15.13 -7.00 0.21
CA SER A 158 -16.05 -7.18 -0.92
C SER A 158 -16.59 -8.60 -0.94
N THR A 159 -17.86 -8.75 -1.30
CA THR A 159 -18.46 -10.06 -1.51
C THR A 159 -18.28 -10.48 -2.96
N VAL A 160 -17.60 -11.59 -3.16
CA VAL A 160 -17.33 -12.14 -4.49
C VAL A 160 -17.91 -13.54 -4.59
N TYR A 161 -18.61 -13.81 -5.68
CA TYR A 161 -19.06 -15.17 -5.98
C TYR A 161 -17.85 -16.04 -6.40
N ASP A 162 -17.57 -17.07 -5.63
CA ASP A 162 -16.53 -18.03 -5.95
C ASP A 162 -17.13 -19.18 -6.78
N GLN A 163 -16.74 -19.26 -8.05
CA GLN A 163 -17.26 -20.26 -8.97
C GLN A 163 -16.88 -21.70 -8.58
N VAL A 164 -15.76 -21.87 -7.89
CA VAL A 164 -15.28 -23.20 -7.48
C VAL A 164 -16.05 -23.72 -6.26
N LEU A 165 -16.37 -22.83 -5.33
CA LEU A 165 -17.10 -23.18 -4.11
C LEU A 165 -18.62 -23.01 -4.25
N GLY A 166 -19.08 -22.38 -5.33
CA GLY A 166 -20.51 -22.14 -5.57
C GLY A 166 -21.19 -21.21 -4.54
N THR A 167 -20.41 -20.45 -3.80
CA THR A 167 -20.88 -19.58 -2.70
C THR A 167 -20.28 -18.19 -2.77
N ASN A 168 -20.98 -17.24 -2.15
CA ASN A 168 -20.46 -15.88 -1.95
C ASN A 168 -19.44 -15.87 -0.81
N ILE A 169 -18.23 -15.41 -1.10
CA ILE A 169 -17.14 -15.28 -0.13
C ILE A 169 -16.83 -13.81 0.09
N ARG A 170 -16.73 -13.40 1.34
CA ARG A 170 -16.22 -12.09 1.71
C ARG A 170 -14.69 -12.10 1.68
N ARG A 171 -14.11 -11.18 0.91
CA ARG A 171 -12.66 -11.01 0.82
C ARG A 171 -12.28 -9.56 1.02
N PRO A 172 -11.12 -9.26 1.67
CA PRO A 172 -10.60 -7.90 1.72
C PRO A 172 -10.41 -7.32 0.31
N PHE A 173 -10.55 -6.02 0.15
CA PHE A 173 -10.30 -5.34 -1.13
C PHE A 173 -8.88 -5.58 -1.65
N LEU A 174 -7.92 -5.66 -0.75
CA LEU A 174 -6.54 -6.03 -1.04
C LEU A 174 -6.21 -7.35 -0.36
N HIS A 175 -5.85 -8.37 -1.14
CA HIS A 175 -5.44 -9.66 -0.59
C HIS A 175 -4.47 -10.38 -1.51
N VAL A 176 -3.72 -11.31 -0.94
CA VAL A 176 -2.78 -12.16 -1.68
C VAL A 176 -3.36 -13.56 -1.81
N ARG A 177 -3.29 -14.12 -3.01
CA ARG A 177 -3.59 -15.52 -3.27
C ARG A 177 -2.31 -16.29 -3.54
N TYR A 178 -2.21 -17.47 -2.98
CA TYR A 178 -1.10 -18.38 -3.19
C TYR A 178 -1.57 -19.58 -4.02
N ARG A 179 -0.66 -20.12 -4.83
CA ARG A 179 -0.95 -21.35 -5.54
C ARG A 179 -1.12 -22.49 -4.55
N ALA A 180 -2.25 -23.19 -4.63
CA ALA A 180 -2.48 -24.41 -3.87
C ALA A 180 -1.60 -25.54 -4.40
N SER A 181 -0.95 -26.28 -3.50
CA SER A 181 -0.20 -27.49 -3.81
C SER A 181 -0.40 -28.50 -2.68
N GLN A 182 -0.50 -29.78 -3.03
CA GLN A 182 -0.65 -30.86 -2.06
C GLN A 182 0.70 -31.39 -1.55
N THR A 183 1.78 -31.14 -2.30
CA THR A 183 3.09 -31.73 -2.05
C THR A 183 4.11 -30.73 -1.49
N ASP A 184 4.00 -29.46 -1.87
CA ASP A 184 4.95 -28.42 -1.51
C ASP A 184 4.23 -27.17 -1.01
N ASP A 185 4.81 -26.48 -0.01
CA ASP A 185 4.34 -25.15 0.35
C ASP A 185 4.74 -24.14 -0.74
N ARG A 186 3.74 -23.59 -1.43
CA ARG A 186 3.94 -22.58 -2.49
C ARG A 186 3.88 -21.13 -1.97
N ARG A 187 3.61 -20.95 -0.69
CA ARG A 187 3.67 -19.62 -0.06
C ARG A 187 5.11 -19.16 0.08
N MET A 188 5.95 -20.03 0.62
CA MET A 188 7.38 -19.79 0.76
C MET A 188 8.09 -21.15 0.82
N LYS A 189 8.70 -21.55 -0.27
CA LYS A 189 9.56 -22.72 -0.34
C LYS A 189 11.01 -22.26 -0.26
N SER A 190 11.77 -22.84 0.63
CA SER A 190 13.21 -22.61 0.70
C SER A 190 13.95 -23.95 0.61
N TRP A 191 15.10 -23.94 -0.06
CA TRP A 191 15.98 -25.12 -0.13
C TRP A 191 17.43 -24.68 -0.27
N LEU A 192 18.32 -25.56 0.14
CA LEU A 192 19.76 -25.37 0.03
C LEU A 192 20.27 -26.18 -1.15
N THR A 193 21.13 -25.56 -1.96
CA THR A 193 21.92 -26.21 -3.00
C THR A 193 23.40 -25.92 -2.77
N GLY A 194 24.26 -26.85 -3.14
CA GLY A 194 25.70 -26.69 -3.02
C GLY A 194 26.41 -27.92 -2.42
N SER A 195 27.74 -27.93 -2.47
CA SER A 195 28.58 -29.00 -1.92
C SER A 195 28.68 -28.94 -0.40
N VAL A 196 28.40 -27.80 0.21
CA VAL A 196 28.48 -27.59 1.67
C VAL A 196 27.08 -27.55 2.26
N GLY A 197 26.69 -28.60 3.01
CA GLY A 197 25.45 -28.65 3.77
C GLY A 197 24.14 -28.72 2.96
N GLY A 198 24.23 -28.82 1.63
CA GLY A 198 23.07 -28.88 0.75
C GLY A 198 22.59 -30.31 0.49
N ALA A 199 21.29 -30.52 0.32
CA ALA A 199 20.69 -31.77 -0.11
C ALA A 199 20.91 -32.02 -1.61
N TYR A 200 21.24 -31.01 -2.37
CA TYR A 200 21.50 -31.07 -3.81
C TYR A 200 22.93 -30.67 -4.11
N THR A 201 23.62 -31.48 -4.90
CA THR A 201 25.02 -31.22 -5.28
C THR A 201 25.11 -30.14 -6.36
N SER A 202 26.08 -29.25 -6.22
CA SER A 202 26.49 -28.29 -7.24
C SER A 202 27.92 -28.55 -7.66
N SER A 203 28.31 -28.19 -8.89
CA SER A 203 29.70 -28.26 -9.34
C SER A 203 30.61 -27.19 -8.70
N LEU A 204 30.01 -26.24 -7.99
CA LEU A 204 30.72 -25.18 -7.27
C LEU A 204 30.84 -25.54 -5.80
N ASP A 205 31.99 -25.30 -5.21
CA ASP A 205 32.21 -25.37 -3.75
C ASP A 205 31.58 -24.15 -3.08
N ALA A 206 30.26 -24.11 -3.05
CA ALA A 206 29.46 -23.00 -2.57
C ALA A 206 28.17 -23.51 -1.93
N MET A 207 27.57 -22.69 -1.12
CA MET A 207 26.22 -22.90 -0.56
C MET A 207 25.29 -21.84 -1.10
N GLU A 208 24.18 -22.24 -1.70
CA GLU A 208 23.13 -21.36 -2.16
C GLU A 208 21.84 -21.61 -1.39
N VAL A 209 21.24 -20.55 -0.92
CA VAL A 209 19.90 -20.57 -0.32
C VAL A 209 18.90 -20.04 -1.35
N ASN A 210 18.00 -20.91 -1.78
CA ASN A 210 17.01 -20.58 -2.79
C ASN A 210 15.64 -20.38 -2.13
N PHE A 211 14.90 -19.38 -2.62
CA PHE A 211 13.55 -19.08 -2.19
C PHE A 211 12.61 -19.04 -3.39
N LEU A 212 11.44 -19.65 -3.23
CA LEU A 212 10.39 -19.64 -4.24
C LEU A 212 9.05 -19.31 -3.57
N SER A 213 8.34 -18.36 -4.14
CA SER A 213 6.97 -18.05 -3.75
C SER A 213 6.10 -17.86 -5.00
N GLU A 214 5.00 -18.59 -5.07
CA GLU A 214 4.00 -18.46 -6.13
C GLU A 214 2.77 -17.76 -5.57
N ARG A 215 2.71 -16.45 -5.76
CA ARG A 215 1.66 -15.58 -5.22
C ARG A 215 1.15 -14.62 -6.28
N CYS A 216 -0.09 -14.18 -6.10
CA CYS A 216 -0.73 -13.17 -6.91
C CYS A 216 -1.42 -12.15 -6.01
N LEU A 217 -1.17 -10.87 -6.25
CA LEU A 217 -1.89 -9.80 -5.59
C LEU A 217 -3.23 -9.60 -6.28
N VAL A 218 -4.28 -9.48 -5.51
CA VAL A 218 -5.63 -9.22 -6.00
C VAL A 218 -6.11 -7.90 -5.40
N THR A 219 -6.38 -6.94 -6.27
CA THR A 219 -7.00 -5.66 -5.94
C THR A 219 -8.43 -5.67 -6.44
N GLN A 220 -9.39 -5.56 -5.54
CA GLN A 220 -10.81 -5.47 -5.88
C GLN A 220 -11.28 -4.04 -5.70
N GLY A 221 -12.09 -3.53 -6.64
CA GLY A 221 -12.55 -2.15 -6.58
C GLY A 221 -11.41 -1.14 -6.60
N ALA A 222 -10.51 -1.23 -7.57
CA ALA A 222 -9.33 -0.37 -7.67
C ALA A 222 -9.66 1.12 -7.65
N ASN A 223 -10.86 1.50 -8.05
CA ASN A 223 -11.39 2.85 -7.98
C ASN A 223 -11.53 3.41 -6.54
N ASN A 224 -11.53 2.55 -5.52
CA ASN A 224 -11.55 2.97 -4.12
C ASN A 224 -10.15 3.25 -3.55
N PHE A 225 -9.11 2.91 -4.30
CA PHE A 225 -7.73 3.16 -3.90
C PHE A 225 -7.25 4.51 -4.43
N VAL A 226 -6.37 5.15 -3.68
CA VAL A 226 -5.70 6.38 -4.10
C VAL A 226 -4.20 6.21 -3.95
N LEU A 227 -3.47 6.60 -4.98
CA LEU A 227 -2.01 6.63 -4.98
C LEU A 227 -1.55 8.07 -4.94
N PHE A 228 -0.74 8.41 -3.96
CA PHE A 228 -0.04 9.69 -3.89
C PHE A 228 1.34 9.51 -4.51
N ASN A 229 1.56 10.21 -5.61
CA ASN A 229 2.78 10.11 -6.39
C ASN A 229 3.55 11.42 -6.28
N ALA A 230 4.85 11.33 -6.09
CA ALA A 230 5.72 12.49 -6.20
C ALA A 230 5.65 13.07 -7.62
N ALA A 231 5.81 14.37 -7.74
CA ALA A 231 5.75 15.08 -9.01
C ALA A 231 6.90 14.65 -9.95
#